data_41a9926ee76f5c80198b34ad2a47597a
#
_entry.id   41a9926ee76f5c80198b34ad2a47597a
#
_cell.length_a   1.000
_cell.length_b   1.000
_cell.length_c   1.000
_cell.angle_alpha   90.00
_cell.angle_beta   90.00
_cell.angle_gamma   90.00
#
_symmetry.space_group_name_H-M   'P 1'
#
loop_
_entity.id
_entity.type
_entity.pdbx_description
1 polymer ?
#
loop_
_entity_poly.entity_id
_entity_poly.type
_entity_poly.pdbx_seq_one_letter_code
_entity_poly.pdbx_strand_id
1 'polypeptide(L)'
;MVILAGDDEPYFRQISDALRRALAGLLEGQLGDVFARDTTVSFDVHAAAVDVDISAIDGSDVELEAAVLTATWNEGFAAAEAAHVLADAGLGPQLNFYLTMDELWRAMRGDGEIVDIINDLLRTDRHKGMGELFISHSMGDLDQLASSEARSKARGFVERVGMIGCFGLPQVEFSRLADVVDFSAVERSEVVSWAAPPSLDTATGRMAAPPGRGRVLLKMGTVSYTHLTLPTKRIV
;
A
#
# COMPACT_ATOMS: atom_id res chain seq x y z
N MET A 1 15.09 -25.11 1.47
CA MET A 1 15.89 -25.11 2.72
C MET A 1 16.14 -26.55 3.11
N VAL A 2 17.37 -27.05 2.94
CA VAL A 2 17.74 -28.41 3.40
C VAL A 2 18.07 -28.30 4.88
N ILE A 3 17.13 -28.69 5.72
CA ILE A 3 17.41 -28.83 7.15
C ILE A 3 18.11 -30.19 7.31
N LEU A 4 19.42 -30.13 7.54
CA LEU A 4 20.15 -31.29 7.98
C LEU A 4 19.65 -31.58 9.41
N ALA A 5 18.76 -32.55 9.53
CA ALA A 5 18.39 -33.11 10.83
C ALA A 5 19.63 -33.76 11.38
N GLY A 6 20.32 -33.08 12.31
CA GLY A 6 21.28 -33.72 13.17
C GLY A 6 20.57 -34.74 14.09
N ASP A 7 21.31 -35.57 14.79
CA ASP A 7 20.84 -36.68 15.64
C ASP A 7 19.87 -36.29 16.77
N ASP A 8 19.40 -35.04 16.84
CA ASP A 8 18.55 -34.50 17.91
C ASP A 8 17.13 -34.14 17.42
N GLU A 9 16.40 -35.14 16.93
CA GLU A 9 15.03 -35.02 16.48
C GLU A 9 14.08 -34.38 17.53
N PRO A 10 14.21 -34.65 18.84
CA PRO A 10 13.38 -33.99 19.85
C PRO A 10 13.64 -32.48 19.94
N TYR A 11 14.87 -32.04 19.87
CA TYR A 11 15.23 -30.60 19.87
C TYR A 11 14.73 -29.89 18.61
N PHE A 12 14.92 -30.52 17.45
CA PHE A 12 14.41 -29.98 16.19
C PHE A 12 12.88 -29.84 16.22
N ARG A 13 12.14 -30.83 16.72
CA ARG A 13 10.70 -30.73 16.91
C ARG A 13 10.32 -29.58 17.84
N GLN A 14 11.00 -29.44 18.97
CA GLN A 14 10.71 -28.40 19.93
C GLN A 14 10.82 -26.99 19.33
N ILE A 15 11.86 -26.70 18.53
CA ILE A 15 12.06 -25.40 17.90
C ILE A 15 11.20 -25.18 16.65
N SER A 16 10.81 -26.25 15.93
CA SER A 16 10.05 -26.17 14.69
C SER A 16 8.53 -26.30 14.88
N ASP A 17 8.06 -26.78 16.04
CA ASP A 17 6.64 -27.05 16.27
C ASP A 17 5.75 -25.81 16.17
N ALA A 18 6.22 -24.67 16.61
CA ALA A 18 5.48 -23.42 16.48
C ALA A 18 5.30 -23.02 14.99
N LEU A 19 6.39 -23.06 14.23
CA LEU A 19 6.37 -22.78 12.79
C LEU A 19 5.52 -23.80 12.02
N ARG A 20 5.64 -25.09 12.34
CA ARG A 20 4.87 -26.16 11.71
C ARG A 20 3.38 -25.99 11.95
N ARG A 21 2.96 -25.61 13.16
CA ARG A 21 1.56 -25.34 13.49
C ARG A 21 1.06 -24.09 12.76
N ALA A 22 1.86 -23.02 12.69
CA ALA A 22 1.49 -21.82 11.95
C ALA A 22 1.31 -22.12 10.46
N LEU A 23 2.25 -22.86 9.84
CA LEU A 23 2.13 -23.26 8.43
C LEU A 23 0.94 -24.23 8.20
N ALA A 24 0.67 -25.14 9.12
CA ALA A 24 -0.52 -26.00 9.03
C ALA A 24 -1.81 -25.18 9.10
N GLY A 25 -1.84 -24.14 9.94
CA GLY A 25 -2.99 -23.22 10.02
C GLY A 25 -3.25 -22.45 8.73
N LEU A 26 -2.21 -22.13 7.95
CA LEU A 26 -2.38 -21.51 6.63
C LEU A 26 -2.99 -22.46 5.58
N LEU A 27 -2.91 -23.78 5.80
CA LEU A 27 -3.43 -24.78 4.88
C LEU A 27 -4.85 -25.23 5.24
N GLU A 28 -5.40 -24.70 6.32
CA GLU A 28 -6.74 -25.05 6.83
C GLU A 28 -7.69 -23.87 6.74
N GLY A 29 -8.98 -24.12 6.65
CA GLY A 29 -10.03 -23.10 6.59
C GLY A 29 -9.97 -22.23 5.34
N GLN A 30 -10.39 -20.98 5.46
CA GLN A 30 -10.48 -20.02 4.33
C GLN A 30 -9.10 -19.67 3.75
N LEU A 31 -8.06 -19.59 4.58
CA LEU A 31 -6.69 -19.40 4.12
C LEU A 31 -6.20 -20.58 3.29
N GLY A 32 -6.60 -21.80 3.63
CA GLY A 32 -6.27 -23.02 2.89
C GLY A 32 -6.78 -23.01 1.45
N ASP A 33 -7.95 -22.45 1.20
CA ASP A 33 -8.48 -22.34 -0.16
C ASP A 33 -7.58 -21.48 -1.08
N VAL A 34 -6.84 -20.53 -0.51
CA VAL A 34 -5.92 -19.65 -1.24
C VAL A 34 -4.49 -20.21 -1.22
N PHE A 35 -3.96 -20.62 -0.06
CA PHE A 35 -2.53 -20.91 0.13
C PHE A 35 -2.15 -22.39 0.05
N ALA A 36 -3.13 -23.33 0.04
CA ALA A 36 -2.85 -24.77 0.00
C ALA A 36 -2.51 -25.33 -1.39
N ARG A 37 -2.58 -24.52 -2.43
CA ARG A 37 -2.36 -24.93 -3.83
C ARG A 37 -1.16 -24.24 -4.43
N ASP A 38 -0.69 -24.78 -5.56
CA ASP A 38 0.35 -24.14 -6.37
C ASP A 38 -0.11 -22.74 -6.86
N THR A 39 0.84 -21.82 -6.97
CA THR A 39 0.59 -20.50 -7.54
C THR A 39 0.07 -20.65 -8.97
N THR A 40 -1.12 -20.10 -9.22
CA THR A 40 -1.78 -20.18 -10.53
C THR A 40 -1.43 -19.05 -11.47
N VAL A 41 -0.96 -17.93 -10.94
CA VAL A 41 -0.58 -16.72 -11.70
C VAL A 41 0.75 -16.22 -11.18
N SER A 42 1.71 -16.00 -12.05
CA SER A 42 3.00 -15.36 -11.73
C SER A 42 3.05 -13.95 -12.30
N PHE A 43 3.81 -13.08 -11.66
CA PHE A 43 4.07 -11.73 -12.18
C PHE A 43 4.97 -11.80 -13.42
N ASP A 44 4.46 -11.31 -14.55
CA ASP A 44 5.28 -11.11 -15.75
C ASP A 44 5.95 -9.73 -15.68
N VAL A 45 7.22 -9.71 -15.29
CA VAL A 45 8.02 -8.48 -15.16
C VAL A 45 8.28 -7.77 -16.52
N HIS A 46 7.98 -8.41 -17.63
CA HIS A 46 8.10 -7.84 -18.99
C HIS A 46 6.77 -7.28 -19.49
N ALA A 47 5.66 -7.51 -18.80
CA ALA A 47 4.39 -6.88 -19.12
C ALA A 47 4.47 -5.37 -18.86
N ALA A 48 3.78 -4.58 -19.69
CA ALA A 48 3.72 -3.14 -19.51
C ALA A 48 3.03 -2.72 -18.20
N ALA A 49 2.10 -3.54 -17.69
CA ALA A 49 1.45 -3.40 -16.40
C ALA A 49 0.93 -4.77 -15.95
N VAL A 50 0.96 -4.99 -14.64
CA VAL A 50 0.33 -6.13 -13.99
C VAL A 50 -0.62 -5.58 -12.95
N ASP A 51 -1.88 -6.01 -12.98
CA ASP A 51 -2.91 -5.67 -12.00
C ASP A 51 -3.42 -6.96 -11.35
N VAL A 52 -3.56 -6.95 -10.03
CA VAL A 52 -4.10 -8.07 -9.26
C VAL A 52 -5.42 -7.65 -8.66
N ASP A 53 -6.50 -8.16 -9.23
CA ASP A 53 -7.85 -7.91 -8.78
C ASP A 53 -8.21 -8.84 -7.61
N ILE A 54 -8.40 -8.24 -6.44
CA ILE A 54 -8.82 -8.92 -5.20
C ILE A 54 -10.31 -8.72 -4.89
N SER A 55 -11.09 -8.16 -5.80
CA SER A 55 -12.52 -7.84 -5.58
C SER A 55 -13.39 -9.05 -5.27
N ALA A 56 -12.92 -10.26 -5.59
CA ALA A 56 -13.59 -11.50 -5.27
C ALA A 56 -13.49 -11.91 -3.79
N ILE A 57 -12.59 -11.28 -3.02
CA ILE A 57 -12.44 -11.55 -1.58
C ILE A 57 -13.48 -10.74 -0.83
N ASP A 58 -14.22 -11.41 0.07
CA ASP A 58 -15.20 -10.73 0.90
C ASP A 58 -14.48 -9.79 1.88
N GLY A 59 -14.71 -8.47 1.75
CA GLY A 59 -14.11 -7.44 2.60
C GLY A 59 -14.50 -7.54 4.09
N SER A 60 -15.44 -8.43 4.46
CA SER A 60 -15.73 -8.76 5.85
C SER A 60 -14.70 -9.72 6.47
N ASP A 61 -13.95 -10.46 5.64
CA ASP A 61 -12.85 -11.32 6.07
C ASP A 61 -11.51 -10.55 6.07
N VAL A 62 -11.33 -9.78 7.11
CA VAL A 62 -10.17 -8.86 7.25
C VAL A 62 -8.84 -9.62 7.25
N GLU A 63 -8.81 -10.81 7.82
CA GLU A 63 -7.59 -11.62 7.92
C GLU A 63 -7.19 -12.20 6.56
N LEU A 64 -8.14 -12.75 5.83
CA LEU A 64 -7.90 -13.26 4.48
C LEU A 64 -7.50 -12.13 3.52
N GLU A 65 -8.20 -11.00 3.56
CA GLU A 65 -7.89 -9.85 2.72
C GLU A 65 -6.47 -9.32 2.98
N ALA A 66 -6.08 -9.15 4.24
CA ALA A 66 -4.74 -8.71 4.63
C ALA A 66 -3.66 -9.72 4.19
N ALA A 67 -3.92 -11.01 4.37
CA ALA A 67 -2.98 -12.07 3.97
C ALA A 67 -2.76 -12.10 2.45
N VAL A 68 -3.83 -12.00 1.66
CA VAL A 68 -3.74 -12.00 0.19
C VAL A 68 -3.05 -10.75 -0.32
N LEU A 69 -3.38 -9.56 0.20
CA LEU A 69 -2.69 -8.31 -0.15
C LEU A 69 -1.20 -8.41 0.14
N THR A 70 -0.84 -8.88 1.34
CA THR A 70 0.55 -9.05 1.75
C THR A 70 1.30 -10.02 0.86
N ALA A 71 0.70 -11.19 0.55
CA ALA A 71 1.31 -12.18 -0.34
C ALA A 71 1.52 -11.63 -1.76
N THR A 72 0.51 -10.95 -2.30
CA THR A 72 0.56 -10.33 -3.64
C THR A 72 1.65 -9.27 -3.75
N TRP A 73 1.75 -8.39 -2.76
CA TRP A 73 2.78 -7.35 -2.77
C TRP A 73 4.18 -7.94 -2.58
N ASN A 74 4.34 -8.92 -1.70
CA ASN A 74 5.62 -9.62 -1.54
C ASN A 74 6.09 -10.30 -2.82
N GLU A 75 5.17 -10.90 -3.58
CA GLU A 75 5.51 -11.50 -4.88
C GLU A 75 5.94 -10.42 -5.87
N GLY A 76 5.22 -9.29 -5.94
CA GLY A 76 5.59 -8.16 -6.80
C GLY A 76 6.96 -7.58 -6.46
N PHE A 77 7.27 -7.40 -5.18
CA PHE A 77 8.59 -6.92 -4.73
C PHE A 77 9.68 -7.93 -5.06
N ALA A 78 9.46 -9.21 -4.79
CA ALA A 78 10.42 -10.26 -5.10
C ALA A 78 10.70 -10.37 -6.60
N ALA A 79 9.67 -10.22 -7.45
CA ALA A 79 9.82 -10.23 -8.89
C ALA A 79 10.63 -9.03 -9.39
N ALA A 80 10.38 -7.82 -8.88
CA ALA A 80 11.14 -6.63 -9.20
C ALA A 80 12.61 -6.74 -8.74
N GLU A 81 12.85 -7.24 -7.53
CA GLU A 81 14.21 -7.46 -7.02
C GLU A 81 14.97 -8.51 -7.84
N ALA A 82 14.32 -9.62 -8.19
CA ALA A 82 14.93 -10.63 -9.05
C ALA A 82 15.30 -10.07 -10.42
N ALA A 83 14.45 -9.22 -11.01
CA ALA A 83 14.76 -8.57 -12.29
C ALA A 83 15.99 -7.64 -12.18
N HIS A 84 16.14 -6.88 -11.09
CA HIS A 84 17.33 -6.05 -10.85
C HIS A 84 18.59 -6.90 -10.66
N VAL A 85 18.53 -7.98 -9.88
CA VAL A 85 19.67 -8.89 -9.69
C VAL A 85 20.13 -9.51 -11.04
N LEU A 86 19.18 -9.91 -11.88
CA LEU A 86 19.49 -10.43 -13.20
C LEU A 86 20.10 -9.37 -14.11
N ALA A 87 19.62 -8.13 -14.07
CA ALA A 87 20.17 -7.01 -14.82
C ALA A 87 21.61 -6.69 -14.38
N ASP A 88 21.87 -6.63 -13.08
CA ASP A 88 23.20 -6.38 -12.50
C ASP A 88 24.20 -7.49 -12.88
N ALA A 89 23.73 -8.73 -13.00
CA ALA A 89 24.53 -9.85 -13.49
C ALA A 89 24.71 -9.89 -15.03
N GLY A 90 24.09 -8.95 -15.76
CA GLY A 90 24.10 -8.94 -17.23
C GLY A 90 23.26 -10.04 -17.89
N LEU A 91 22.35 -10.65 -17.13
CA LEU A 91 21.46 -11.73 -17.56
C LEU A 91 20.05 -11.26 -17.95
N GLY A 92 19.75 -9.97 -17.82
CA GLY A 92 18.48 -9.37 -18.16
C GLY A 92 18.60 -7.88 -18.48
N PRO A 93 17.53 -7.25 -19.00
CA PRO A 93 17.49 -5.81 -19.22
C PRO A 93 17.35 -5.05 -17.90
N GLN A 94 17.89 -3.82 -17.85
CA GLN A 94 17.62 -2.90 -16.76
C GLN A 94 16.17 -2.42 -16.89
N LEU A 95 15.34 -2.72 -15.89
CA LEU A 95 13.94 -2.31 -15.81
C LEU A 95 13.75 -1.33 -14.65
N ASN A 96 12.81 -0.40 -14.81
CA ASN A 96 12.33 0.45 -13.74
C ASN A 96 10.89 0.04 -13.41
N PHE A 97 10.59 -0.10 -12.14
CA PHE A 97 9.28 -0.52 -11.68
C PHE A 97 8.55 0.63 -11.00
N TYR A 98 7.24 0.67 -11.15
CA TYR A 98 6.35 1.55 -10.43
C TYR A 98 5.26 0.73 -9.77
N LEU A 99 5.30 0.66 -8.45
CA LEU A 99 4.40 -0.14 -7.64
C LEU A 99 3.30 0.74 -7.07
N THR A 100 2.05 0.36 -7.29
CA THR A 100 0.90 1.04 -6.69
C THR A 100 0.23 0.12 -5.69
N MET A 101 0.16 0.55 -4.44
CA MET A 101 -0.49 -0.15 -3.36
C MET A 101 -1.73 0.63 -2.94
N ASP A 102 -2.87 0.20 -3.44
CA ASP A 102 -4.17 0.76 -3.05
C ASP A 102 -4.64 0.09 -1.76
N GLU A 103 -5.44 0.81 -0.99
CA GLU A 103 -5.97 0.36 0.31
C GLU A 103 -4.87 -0.14 1.28
N LEU A 104 -3.72 0.55 1.29
CA LEU A 104 -2.56 0.17 2.10
C LEU A 104 -2.91 -0.20 3.54
N TRP A 105 -3.85 0.52 4.15
CA TRP A 105 -4.29 0.31 5.53
C TRP A 105 -4.92 -1.08 5.76
N ARG A 106 -5.51 -1.70 4.74
CA ARG A 106 -6.12 -3.03 4.85
C ARG A 106 -5.07 -4.11 5.08
N ALA A 107 -3.97 -4.07 4.34
CA ALA A 107 -2.85 -4.97 4.57
C ALA A 107 -2.18 -4.74 5.93
N MET A 108 -2.13 -3.49 6.39
CA MET A 108 -1.56 -3.14 7.69
C MET A 108 -2.40 -3.61 8.89
N ARG A 109 -3.68 -3.99 8.70
CA ARG A 109 -4.52 -4.57 9.77
C ARG A 109 -4.05 -5.93 10.26
N GLY A 110 -3.26 -6.64 9.44
CA GLY A 110 -2.60 -7.88 9.84
C GLY A 110 -1.51 -7.64 10.88
N ASP A 111 -0.61 -8.57 11.02
CA ASP A 111 0.33 -8.70 12.14
C ASP A 111 1.50 -7.68 12.16
N GLY A 112 1.42 -6.61 11.39
CA GLY A 112 2.41 -5.53 11.39
C GLY A 112 3.69 -5.81 10.60
N GLU A 113 3.93 -7.01 10.11
CA GLU A 113 5.11 -7.35 9.29
C GLU A 113 5.16 -6.54 7.99
N ILE A 114 4.00 -6.29 7.38
CA ILE A 114 3.92 -5.46 6.17
C ILE A 114 4.42 -4.03 6.42
N VAL A 115 4.24 -3.53 7.63
CA VAL A 115 4.74 -2.22 8.05
C VAL A 115 6.25 -2.17 8.01
N ASP A 116 6.92 -3.25 8.42
CA ASP A 116 8.38 -3.36 8.39
C ASP A 116 8.89 -3.50 6.94
N ILE A 117 8.24 -4.31 6.12
CA ILE A 117 8.56 -4.47 4.70
C ILE A 117 8.49 -3.12 3.98
N ILE A 118 7.39 -2.38 4.14
CA ILE A 118 7.24 -1.06 3.52
C ILE A 118 8.30 -0.08 4.02
N ASN A 119 8.62 -0.12 5.31
CA ASN A 119 9.64 0.74 5.89
C ASN A 119 11.03 0.47 5.30
N ASP A 120 11.35 -0.78 5.03
CA ASP A 120 12.61 -1.17 4.41
C ASP A 120 12.65 -0.82 2.91
N LEU A 121 11.54 -0.99 2.20
CA LEU A 121 11.40 -0.55 0.81
C LEU A 121 11.66 0.96 0.66
N LEU A 122 10.99 1.79 1.46
CA LEU A 122 11.17 3.25 1.43
C LEU A 122 12.63 3.71 1.70
N ARG A 123 13.45 2.86 2.29
CA ARG A 123 14.87 3.17 2.55
C ARG A 123 15.79 2.77 1.41
N THR A 124 15.46 1.69 0.69
CA THR A 124 16.38 1.03 -0.25
C THR A 124 16.08 1.32 -1.71
N ASP A 125 14.82 1.57 -2.05
CA ASP A 125 14.35 1.48 -3.44
C ASP A 125 14.69 2.68 -4.31
N ARG A 126 14.98 3.84 -3.73
CA ARG A 126 15.47 5.01 -4.48
C ARG A 126 16.72 4.73 -5.32
N HIS A 127 17.56 3.80 -4.87
CA HIS A 127 18.80 3.44 -5.57
C HIS A 127 18.59 2.35 -6.60
N LYS A 128 17.43 1.66 -6.57
CA LYS A 128 17.14 0.52 -7.43
C LYS A 128 16.27 0.86 -8.65
N GLY A 129 15.87 2.12 -8.84
CA GLY A 129 14.98 2.52 -9.94
C GLY A 129 13.53 2.09 -9.71
N MET A 130 13.11 1.97 -8.46
CA MET A 130 11.72 1.68 -8.07
C MET A 130 11.02 2.96 -7.63
N GLY A 131 9.79 3.16 -8.12
CA GLY A 131 8.87 4.20 -7.65
C GLY A 131 7.68 3.55 -6.96
N GLU A 132 7.17 4.18 -5.92
CA GLU A 132 6.09 3.64 -5.10
C GLU A 132 4.99 4.66 -4.91
N LEU A 133 3.75 4.20 -5.00
CA LEU A 133 2.56 4.97 -4.70
C LEU A 133 1.71 4.23 -3.67
N PHE A 134 1.58 4.81 -2.49
CA PHE A 134 0.69 4.32 -1.44
C PHE A 134 -0.59 5.13 -1.46
N ILE A 135 -1.73 4.46 -1.52
CA ILE A 135 -3.04 5.09 -1.50
C ILE A 135 -3.78 4.68 -0.22
N SER A 136 -4.31 5.67 0.48
CA SER A 136 -5.11 5.47 1.68
C SER A 136 -6.24 6.52 1.74
N HIS A 137 -7.36 6.16 2.34
CA HIS A 137 -8.49 7.07 2.47
C HIS A 137 -8.37 8.03 3.64
N SER A 138 -7.69 7.63 4.71
CA SER A 138 -7.72 8.33 5.98
C SER A 138 -6.44 8.10 6.78
N MET A 139 -5.99 9.14 7.47
CA MET A 139 -4.94 9.01 8.49
C MET A 139 -5.46 8.24 9.72
N GLY A 140 -6.78 8.29 9.96
CA GLY A 140 -7.42 7.57 11.04
C GLY A 140 -7.30 6.04 10.92
N ASP A 141 -7.13 5.53 9.72
CA ASP A 141 -6.92 4.10 9.49
C ASP A 141 -5.58 3.63 10.08
N LEU A 142 -4.55 4.48 10.05
CA LEU A 142 -3.26 4.20 10.67
C LEU A 142 -3.36 4.17 12.21
N ASP A 143 -4.30 4.89 12.80
CA ASP A 143 -4.53 4.88 14.25
C ASP A 143 -5.21 3.59 14.73
N GLN A 144 -5.84 2.83 13.84
CA GLN A 144 -6.51 1.55 14.14
C GLN A 144 -5.56 0.34 14.15
N LEU A 145 -4.27 0.52 13.83
CA LEU A 145 -3.30 -0.55 13.86
C LEU A 145 -3.14 -1.14 15.27
N ALA A 146 -2.94 -2.45 15.34
CA ALA A 146 -3.02 -3.24 16.57
C ALA A 146 -2.06 -2.77 17.67
N SER A 147 -0.82 -2.40 17.32
CA SER A 147 0.20 -2.01 18.30
C SER A 147 0.57 -0.53 18.21
N SER A 148 1.01 0.05 19.33
CA SER A 148 1.56 1.42 19.35
C SER A 148 2.83 1.55 18.49
N GLU A 149 3.60 0.48 18.40
CA GLU A 149 4.80 0.43 17.56
C GLU A 149 4.44 0.48 16.08
N ALA A 150 3.47 -0.32 15.62
CA ALA A 150 2.98 -0.28 14.25
C ALA A 150 2.42 1.11 13.88
N ARG A 151 1.65 1.72 14.77
CA ARG A 151 1.15 3.10 14.58
C ARG A 151 2.27 4.12 14.45
N SER A 152 3.29 4.04 15.29
CA SER A 152 4.45 4.93 15.21
C SER A 152 5.25 4.76 13.92
N LYS A 153 5.47 3.51 13.50
CA LYS A 153 6.14 3.20 12.23
C LYS A 153 5.34 3.72 11.02
N ALA A 154 4.03 3.50 11.03
CA ALA A 154 3.14 3.95 9.95
C ALA A 154 3.10 5.48 9.82
N ARG A 155 3.07 6.22 10.93
CA ARG A 155 3.22 7.68 10.90
C ARG A 155 4.56 8.10 10.32
N GLY A 156 5.64 7.40 10.67
CA GLY A 156 6.97 7.63 10.11
C GLY A 156 7.07 7.38 8.60
N PHE A 157 6.12 6.66 7.96
CA PHE A 157 6.05 6.58 6.49
C PHE A 157 5.70 7.92 5.89
N VAL A 158 4.67 8.58 6.44
CA VAL A 158 4.19 9.88 5.96
C VAL A 158 5.31 10.93 6.04
N GLU A 159 6.17 10.86 7.05
CA GLU A 159 7.32 11.76 7.20
C GLU A 159 8.41 11.52 6.14
N ARG A 160 8.54 10.28 5.69
CA ARG A 160 9.64 9.85 4.79
C ARG A 160 9.29 9.84 3.32
N VAL A 161 8.00 9.86 2.96
CA VAL A 161 7.60 9.91 1.55
C VAL A 161 8.13 11.19 0.89
N GLY A 162 8.59 11.07 -0.34
CA GLY A 162 9.14 12.20 -1.09
C GLY A 162 8.07 13.19 -1.55
N MET A 163 6.83 12.73 -1.68
CA MET A 163 5.68 13.52 -2.15
C MET A 163 4.40 13.03 -1.50
N ILE A 164 3.51 13.96 -1.16
CA ILE A 164 2.17 13.67 -0.66
C ILE A 164 1.15 14.32 -1.58
N GLY A 165 0.20 13.52 -2.05
CA GLY A 165 -0.97 14.00 -2.80
C GLY A 165 -2.21 14.03 -1.91
N CYS A 166 -2.75 15.22 -1.65
CA CYS A 166 -3.98 15.38 -0.89
C CYS A 166 -5.12 15.70 -1.85
N PHE A 167 -6.12 14.86 -1.84
CA PHE A 167 -7.43 15.14 -2.45
C PHE A 167 -8.34 15.82 -1.42
N GLY A 168 -9.65 15.93 -1.67
CA GLY A 168 -10.56 16.49 -0.69
C GLY A 168 -10.58 15.71 0.61
N LEU A 169 -10.10 16.29 1.70
CA LEU A 169 -10.07 15.70 3.03
C LEU A 169 -10.98 16.46 3.98
N PRO A 170 -11.83 15.76 4.76
CA PRO A 170 -12.55 16.38 5.86
C PRO A 170 -11.60 17.05 6.86
N GLN A 171 -12.08 18.10 7.55
CA GLN A 171 -11.27 18.88 8.50
C GLN A 171 -10.56 18.00 9.55
N VAL A 172 -11.22 16.94 10.03
CA VAL A 172 -10.66 16.03 11.03
C VAL A 172 -9.46 15.27 10.49
N GLU A 173 -9.59 14.70 9.29
CA GLU A 173 -8.51 13.95 8.64
C GLU A 173 -7.35 14.86 8.24
N PHE A 174 -7.68 16.04 7.71
CA PHE A 174 -6.65 17.04 7.42
C PHE A 174 -5.85 17.42 8.67
N SER A 175 -6.51 17.58 9.82
CA SER A 175 -5.83 17.92 11.08
C SER A 175 -4.86 16.82 11.52
N ARG A 176 -5.24 15.55 11.39
CA ARG A 176 -4.34 14.40 11.67
C ARG A 176 -3.12 14.38 10.75
N LEU A 177 -3.31 14.68 9.47
CA LEU A 177 -2.21 14.77 8.53
C LEU A 177 -1.29 15.96 8.86
N ALA A 178 -1.87 17.07 9.30
CA ALA A 178 -1.13 18.27 9.68
C ALA A 178 -0.29 18.10 10.97
N ASP A 179 -0.53 17.07 11.77
CA ASP A 179 0.33 16.72 12.89
C ASP A 179 1.69 16.12 12.44
N VAL A 180 1.76 15.67 11.19
CA VAL A 180 2.94 15.01 10.61
C VAL A 180 3.59 15.87 9.52
N VAL A 181 2.78 16.62 8.78
CA VAL A 181 3.21 17.42 7.61
C VAL A 181 2.74 18.86 7.75
N ASP A 182 3.66 19.80 7.59
CA ASP A 182 3.35 21.23 7.66
C ASP A 182 2.52 21.70 6.48
N PHE A 183 1.38 22.33 6.76
CA PHE A 183 0.51 22.96 5.78
C PHE A 183 0.23 24.42 6.14
N SER A 184 0.18 25.27 5.14
CA SER A 184 -0.29 26.64 5.31
C SER A 184 -1.82 26.69 5.51
N ALA A 185 -2.31 27.81 6.03
CA ALA A 185 -3.74 28.04 6.20
C ALA A 185 -4.51 28.01 4.87
N VAL A 186 -3.87 28.44 3.78
CA VAL A 186 -4.45 28.42 2.42
C VAL A 186 -4.60 26.99 1.93
N GLU A 187 -3.56 26.17 2.02
CA GLU A 187 -3.59 24.74 1.63
C GLU A 187 -4.67 23.98 2.40
N ARG A 188 -4.76 24.23 3.71
CA ARG A 188 -5.82 23.65 4.54
C ARG A 188 -7.20 24.03 4.05
N SER A 189 -7.44 25.33 3.82
CA SER A 189 -8.75 25.82 3.37
C SER A 189 -9.14 25.20 2.03
N GLU A 190 -8.20 25.11 1.10
CA GLU A 190 -8.41 24.51 -0.23
C GLU A 190 -8.80 23.04 -0.11
N VAL A 191 -7.96 22.21 0.52
CA VAL A 191 -8.17 20.75 0.60
C VAL A 191 -9.47 20.42 1.33
N VAL A 192 -9.77 21.13 2.41
CA VAL A 192 -11.02 20.93 3.16
C VAL A 192 -12.23 21.34 2.34
N SER A 193 -12.15 22.44 1.57
CA SER A 193 -13.25 22.88 0.69
C SER A 193 -13.58 21.85 -0.38
N TRP A 194 -12.60 21.08 -0.85
CA TRP A 194 -12.81 20.05 -1.87
C TRP A 194 -13.57 18.83 -1.37
N ALA A 195 -13.58 18.59 -0.06
CA ALA A 195 -14.36 17.52 0.56
C ALA A 195 -15.84 17.86 0.74
N ALA A 196 -16.25 19.08 0.41
CA ALA A 196 -17.65 19.47 0.52
C ALA A 196 -18.53 18.63 -0.43
N PRO A 197 -19.76 18.27 -0.02
CA PRO A 197 -20.69 17.57 -0.89
C PRO A 197 -21.07 18.43 -2.09
N PRO A 198 -21.43 17.81 -3.22
CA PRO A 198 -21.91 18.53 -4.37
C PRO A 198 -23.19 19.32 -4.02
N SER A 199 -23.28 20.56 -4.49
CA SER A 199 -24.45 21.41 -4.30
C SER A 199 -25.51 21.18 -5.38
N LEU A 200 -26.78 21.40 -5.04
CA LEU A 200 -27.83 21.43 -6.00
C LEU A 200 -27.82 22.78 -6.73
N ASP A 201 -27.66 22.78 -8.05
CA ASP A 201 -27.87 23.97 -8.86
C ASP A 201 -29.37 24.23 -8.97
N THR A 202 -29.83 25.26 -8.28
CA THR A 202 -31.25 25.63 -8.23
C THR A 202 -31.79 26.14 -9.57
N ALA A 203 -30.91 26.61 -10.46
CA ALA A 203 -31.32 27.09 -11.78
C ALA A 203 -31.59 25.94 -12.76
N THR A 204 -30.82 24.86 -12.68
CA THR A 204 -30.93 23.72 -13.59
C THR A 204 -31.58 22.49 -12.95
N GLY A 205 -31.78 22.46 -11.62
CA GLY A 205 -32.29 21.33 -10.87
C GLY A 205 -31.33 20.12 -10.87
N ARG A 206 -30.05 20.29 -11.22
CA ARG A 206 -29.05 19.24 -11.29
C ARG A 206 -28.03 19.38 -10.18
N MET A 207 -27.48 18.26 -9.76
CA MET A 207 -26.30 18.25 -8.84
C MET A 207 -25.09 18.81 -9.58
N ALA A 208 -24.43 19.78 -8.99
CA ALA A 208 -23.14 20.28 -9.46
C ALA A 208 -22.07 19.19 -9.32
N ALA A 209 -20.98 19.31 -10.05
CA ALA A 209 -19.84 18.42 -9.86
C ALA A 209 -19.27 18.60 -8.42
N PRO A 210 -18.78 17.53 -7.79
CA PRO A 210 -18.10 17.64 -6.50
C PRO A 210 -16.96 18.68 -6.57
N PRO A 211 -16.82 19.58 -5.57
CA PRO A 211 -15.82 20.67 -5.61
C PRO A 211 -14.37 20.19 -5.80
N GLY A 212 -14.05 19.01 -5.26
CA GLY A 212 -12.73 18.40 -5.36
C GLY A 212 -12.46 17.62 -6.64
N ARG A 213 -13.43 17.51 -7.55
CA ARG A 213 -13.24 16.69 -8.75
C ARG A 213 -12.10 17.23 -9.62
N GLY A 214 -11.08 16.37 -9.84
CA GLY A 214 -9.91 16.70 -10.64
C GLY A 214 -8.91 17.65 -9.95
N ARG A 215 -9.04 17.85 -8.63
CA ARG A 215 -8.14 18.67 -7.84
C ARG A 215 -7.27 17.79 -6.93
N VAL A 216 -6.00 18.13 -6.85
CA VAL A 216 -5.04 17.51 -5.94
C VAL A 216 -4.04 18.58 -5.47
N LEU A 217 -3.70 18.55 -4.20
CA LEU A 217 -2.58 19.29 -3.65
C LEU A 217 -1.38 18.34 -3.60
N LEU A 218 -0.33 18.64 -4.36
CA LEU A 218 0.93 17.91 -4.29
C LEU A 218 1.91 18.68 -3.41
N LYS A 219 2.41 18.02 -2.38
CA LYS A 219 3.41 18.56 -1.47
C LYS A 219 4.70 17.77 -1.56
N MET A 220 5.80 18.44 -1.87
CA MET A 220 7.14 17.87 -1.96
C MET A 220 8.06 18.60 -0.98
N GLY A 221 8.35 17.98 0.15
CA GLY A 221 9.09 18.64 1.22
C GLY A 221 8.39 19.91 1.70
N THR A 222 9.11 21.02 1.75
CA THR A 222 8.57 22.35 2.12
C THR A 222 7.89 23.10 0.96
N VAL A 223 7.98 22.58 -0.27
CA VAL A 223 7.41 23.21 -1.47
C VAL A 223 6.05 22.61 -1.78
N SER A 224 5.05 23.46 -1.95
CA SER A 224 3.70 23.07 -2.32
C SER A 224 3.38 23.54 -3.72
N TYR A 225 2.83 22.62 -4.51
CA TYR A 225 2.22 22.94 -5.80
C TYR A 225 0.71 22.87 -5.66
N THR A 226 0.07 24.05 -5.62
CA THR A 226 -1.37 24.16 -5.78
C THR A 226 -1.67 24.31 -7.26
N HIS A 227 -2.50 23.46 -7.79
CA HIS A 227 -3.02 23.38 -9.17
C HIS A 227 -2.23 22.46 -10.13
N LEU A 228 -2.45 21.17 -9.98
CA LEU A 228 -2.47 20.29 -11.13
C LEU A 228 -3.95 20.05 -11.48
N THR A 229 -4.46 20.86 -12.42
CA THR A 229 -5.67 20.46 -13.14
C THR A 229 -5.28 19.32 -14.07
N LEU A 230 -5.55 18.10 -13.62
CA LEU A 230 -5.44 16.95 -14.52
C LEU A 230 -6.41 17.18 -15.69
N PRO A 231 -5.92 17.17 -16.94
CA PRO A 231 -6.80 17.35 -18.07
C PRO A 231 -7.79 16.18 -18.08
N THR A 232 -9.05 16.44 -17.75
CA THR A 232 -10.16 15.49 -17.88
C THR A 232 -10.49 15.26 -19.35
N LYS A 233 -9.54 14.81 -20.17
CA LYS A 233 -9.88 14.25 -21.46
C LYS A 233 -10.44 12.85 -21.20
N ARG A 234 -11.74 12.68 -21.43
CA ARG A 234 -12.31 11.35 -21.65
C ARG A 234 -11.47 10.65 -22.71
N ILE A 235 -10.85 9.56 -22.35
CA ILE A 235 -10.39 8.58 -23.33
C ILE A 235 -11.68 7.89 -23.78
N VAL A 236 -12.06 8.14 -25.02
CA VAL A 236 -13.18 7.47 -25.71
C VAL A 236 -12.66 6.17 -26.26
#